data_8354001af4099905755af7858d8f44d9
#
_entry.id   8354001af4099905755af7858d8f44d9
#
_cell.length_a   1.000
_cell.length_b   1.000
_cell.length_c   1.000
_cell.angle_alpha   90.00
_cell.angle_beta   90.00
_cell.angle_gamma   90.00
#
_symmetry.space_group_name_H-M   'P 1'
#
loop_
_entity.id
_entity.type
_entity.pdbx_description
1 polymer ?
#
loop_
_entity_poly.entity_id
_entity_poly.type
_entity_poly.pdbx_seq_one_letter_code
_entity_poly.pdbx_strand_id
1 'polypeptide(L)'
;MTPSKLPSVSADILKKCPRFRILLVGKSGTGKSSLINYTFNVDVAAVSHGLHGVCDINTPIISAENSRFVLHDSQGFEPGETGNLNTVKDFILSRGDTVDLKDQVHAVWLCAEIPFAGGRVFEIGDEEFLKLGLKVPIVVVFTKFDNLVAHEMLEMMDELTDEQLEMEDEEMETLCVSTLHRLGHDIAYTKVSVNAKYRQTLANLIDITQNLVSSQDEGDIWIVSAMAQRASAQAKINSSIKVGYWQGLASSAHFAGYTLEICLNTIHSEIVSGWNFCDPDNLLDNPSDPKFRKQIMAFAQEVTPEVSEASSRFSLGGINSAIGVTTAIAGAVAPVTAVAGLSAIFIRWITEIYKQTPDVLRCLMGHIVDLTLVMDSLFLNILPLKPPRRLTWETVDDTLEEYKITRMPEVHRQIREYVNASSFAQTLAADNADKKIVALIQQYRSKDPHAV
;
A
#
# COMPACT_ATOMS: atom_id res chain seq x y z
N MET A 1 19.11 -11.35 29.74
CA MET A 1 19.39 -11.20 28.32
C MET A 1 18.27 -10.34 27.75
N THR A 2 18.56 -9.11 27.36
CA THR A 2 17.63 -8.23 26.64
C THR A 2 17.36 -8.86 25.28
N PRO A 3 16.09 -9.03 24.87
CA PRO A 3 15.79 -9.53 23.53
C PRO A 3 16.37 -8.57 22.48
N SER A 4 17.10 -9.09 21.51
CA SER A 4 17.80 -8.28 20.51
C SER A 4 16.93 -7.75 19.37
N LYS A 5 15.67 -8.18 19.28
CA LYS A 5 14.69 -7.75 18.25
C LYS A 5 13.30 -7.67 18.83
N LEU A 6 12.57 -6.63 18.46
CA LEU A 6 11.12 -6.53 18.67
C LEU A 6 10.38 -7.49 17.73
N PRO A 7 9.23 -8.06 18.16
CA PRO A 7 8.38 -8.82 17.25
C PRO A 7 7.87 -7.89 16.13
N SER A 8 7.90 -8.39 14.90
CA SER A 8 7.43 -7.70 13.70
C SER A 8 6.00 -8.15 13.40
N VAL A 9 5.09 -7.20 13.29
CA VAL A 9 3.68 -7.49 12.97
C VAL A 9 3.51 -7.79 11.49
N SER A 10 4.22 -7.07 10.64
CA SER A 10 4.22 -7.38 9.21
C SER A 10 4.74 -8.80 8.96
N ALA A 11 5.74 -9.26 9.72
CA ALA A 11 6.22 -10.63 9.62
C ALA A 11 5.18 -11.68 10.03
N ASP A 12 4.37 -11.40 11.06
CA ASP A 12 3.31 -12.31 11.49
C ASP A 12 2.15 -12.38 10.46
N ILE A 13 1.77 -11.25 9.89
CA ILE A 13 0.80 -11.18 8.78
C ILE A 13 1.33 -11.96 7.56
N LEU A 14 2.56 -11.68 7.17
CA LEU A 14 3.19 -12.31 6.02
C LEU A 14 3.48 -13.81 6.21
N LYS A 15 3.57 -14.28 7.46
CA LYS A 15 3.64 -15.70 7.75
C LYS A 15 2.34 -16.42 7.45
N LYS A 16 1.19 -15.77 7.68
CA LYS A 16 -0.15 -16.30 7.38
C LYS A 16 -0.49 -16.17 5.89
N CYS A 17 -0.20 -14.99 5.32
CA CYS A 17 -0.47 -14.67 3.92
C CYS A 17 0.74 -13.93 3.31
N PRO A 18 1.73 -14.64 2.73
CA PRO A 18 2.95 -14.03 2.23
C PRO A 18 2.75 -13.19 0.96
N ARG A 19 1.67 -13.46 0.21
CA ARG A 19 1.42 -12.86 -1.11
C ARG A 19 -0.06 -12.60 -1.33
N PHE A 20 -0.36 -11.48 -1.96
CA PHE A 20 -1.67 -11.18 -2.49
C PHE A 20 -1.86 -11.91 -3.82
N ARG A 21 -2.92 -12.72 -3.92
CA ARG A 21 -3.19 -13.59 -5.06
C ARG A 21 -4.39 -13.08 -5.85
N ILE A 22 -4.16 -12.73 -7.11
CA ILE A 22 -5.21 -12.29 -8.05
C ILE A 22 -5.39 -13.31 -9.16
N LEU A 23 -6.63 -13.54 -9.54
CA LEU A 23 -7.00 -14.20 -10.77
C LEU A 23 -7.44 -13.15 -11.79
N LEU A 24 -6.80 -13.17 -12.96
CA LEU A 24 -7.21 -12.40 -14.13
C LEU A 24 -8.07 -13.23 -15.06
N VAL A 25 -9.18 -12.65 -15.46
CA VAL A 25 -10.11 -13.21 -16.43
C VAL A 25 -10.34 -12.18 -17.54
N GLY A 26 -10.42 -12.59 -18.77
CA GLY A 26 -10.72 -11.70 -19.90
C GLY A 26 -10.06 -12.17 -21.19
N LYS A 27 -10.57 -11.73 -22.33
CA LYS A 27 -10.09 -12.09 -23.66
C LYS A 27 -8.61 -11.75 -23.89
N SER A 28 -8.01 -12.41 -24.87
CA SER A 28 -6.71 -12.00 -25.38
C SER A 28 -6.78 -10.57 -25.94
N GLY A 29 -5.73 -9.78 -25.69
CA GLY A 29 -5.67 -8.39 -26.18
C GLY A 29 -6.38 -7.34 -25.35
N THR A 30 -7.14 -7.67 -24.31
CA THR A 30 -7.82 -6.71 -23.42
C THR A 30 -6.88 -5.89 -22.54
N GLY A 31 -5.56 -6.01 -22.67
CA GLY A 31 -4.60 -5.21 -21.89
C GLY A 31 -4.23 -5.79 -20.51
N LYS A 32 -4.62 -7.03 -20.19
CA LYS A 32 -4.33 -7.70 -18.90
C LYS A 32 -2.88 -7.60 -18.45
N SER A 33 -1.94 -7.97 -19.31
CA SER A 33 -0.51 -7.94 -18.97
C SER A 33 -0.01 -6.53 -18.66
N SER A 34 -0.43 -5.53 -19.45
CA SER A 34 -0.09 -4.13 -19.18
C SER A 34 -0.67 -3.66 -17.85
N LEU A 35 -1.94 -3.96 -17.58
CA LEU A 35 -2.59 -3.63 -16.32
C LEU A 35 -1.79 -4.16 -15.13
N ILE A 36 -1.41 -5.45 -15.16
CA ILE A 36 -0.62 -6.08 -14.09
C ILE A 36 0.77 -5.47 -13.98
N ASN A 37 1.45 -5.24 -15.11
CA ASN A 37 2.79 -4.66 -15.10
C ASN A 37 2.80 -3.29 -14.39
N TYR A 38 1.85 -2.44 -14.72
CA TYR A 38 1.79 -1.09 -14.12
C TYR A 38 1.26 -1.09 -12.68
N THR A 39 0.31 -1.98 -12.34
CA THR A 39 -0.29 -2.03 -11.00
C THR A 39 0.62 -2.68 -9.97
N PHE A 40 1.35 -3.74 -10.35
CA PHE A 40 2.21 -4.51 -9.44
C PHE A 40 3.70 -4.34 -9.71
N ASN A 41 4.07 -3.53 -10.69
CA ASN A 41 5.46 -3.25 -11.06
C ASN A 41 6.25 -4.52 -11.40
N VAL A 42 5.70 -5.35 -12.25
CA VAL A 42 6.29 -6.60 -12.74
C VAL A 42 6.39 -6.59 -14.25
N ASP A 43 7.21 -7.46 -14.81
CA ASP A 43 7.22 -7.75 -16.25
C ASP A 43 6.66 -9.16 -16.49
N VAL A 44 5.34 -9.22 -16.70
CA VAL A 44 4.62 -10.50 -16.92
C VAL A 44 5.14 -11.22 -18.16
N ALA A 45 5.51 -10.48 -19.21
CA ALA A 45 6.03 -11.08 -20.45
C ALA A 45 7.38 -11.76 -20.18
N ALA A 46 8.28 -11.13 -19.45
CA ALA A 46 9.57 -11.72 -19.09
C ALA A 46 9.42 -12.99 -18.25
N VAL A 47 8.41 -13.01 -17.33
CA VAL A 47 8.17 -14.15 -16.45
C VAL A 47 7.47 -15.30 -17.19
N SER A 48 6.58 -15.00 -18.13
CA SER A 48 5.81 -16.01 -18.89
C SER A 48 6.55 -16.61 -20.08
N HIS A 49 7.67 -16.02 -20.51
CA HIS A 49 8.49 -16.56 -21.62
C HIS A 49 9.00 -18.00 -21.41
N GLY A 50 8.97 -18.51 -20.17
CA GLY A 50 9.25 -19.92 -19.87
C GLY A 50 8.07 -20.88 -20.11
N LEU A 51 6.87 -20.37 -20.39
CA LEU A 51 5.63 -21.12 -20.51
C LEU A 51 4.98 -20.92 -21.89
N HIS A 52 5.70 -21.29 -22.94
CA HIS A 52 5.16 -21.17 -24.32
C HIS A 52 3.92 -22.05 -24.54
N GLY A 53 2.79 -21.42 -24.79
CA GLY A 53 1.72 -21.96 -25.61
C GLY A 53 0.43 -22.39 -24.91
N VAL A 54 0.36 -22.55 -23.58
CA VAL A 54 -0.89 -22.85 -22.87
C VAL A 54 -0.94 -22.05 -21.58
N CYS A 55 -1.89 -21.13 -21.50
CA CYS A 55 -2.19 -20.45 -20.24
C CYS A 55 -2.86 -21.44 -19.28
N ASP A 56 -2.09 -22.00 -18.35
CA ASP A 56 -2.61 -22.86 -17.31
C ASP A 56 -2.89 -22.03 -16.05
N ILE A 57 -4.18 -21.84 -15.75
CA ILE A 57 -4.66 -21.10 -14.57
C ILE A 57 -4.07 -21.64 -13.26
N ASN A 58 -3.69 -22.92 -13.19
CA ASN A 58 -3.11 -23.53 -12.00
C ASN A 58 -1.63 -23.16 -11.79
N THR A 59 -0.95 -22.70 -12.83
CA THR A 59 0.45 -22.31 -12.75
C THR A 59 0.56 -20.86 -12.28
N PRO A 60 1.06 -20.61 -11.04
CA PRO A 60 1.20 -19.25 -10.51
C PRO A 60 2.34 -18.50 -11.23
N ILE A 61 2.09 -17.29 -11.64
CA ILE A 61 3.09 -16.36 -12.15
C ILE A 61 3.60 -15.53 -10.96
N ILE A 62 4.88 -15.68 -10.65
CA ILE A 62 5.57 -15.00 -9.55
C ILE A 62 6.78 -14.26 -10.12
N SER A 63 6.90 -12.97 -9.81
CA SER A 63 8.02 -12.14 -10.25
C SER A 63 8.99 -11.86 -9.11
N ALA A 64 10.29 -11.87 -9.43
CA ALA A 64 11.33 -11.46 -8.49
C ALA A 64 11.24 -9.96 -8.11
N GLU A 65 10.69 -9.13 -9.02
CA GLU A 65 10.50 -7.70 -8.78
C GLU A 65 9.41 -7.41 -7.75
N ASN A 66 8.50 -8.36 -7.48
CA ASN A 66 7.44 -8.21 -6.49
C ASN A 66 7.14 -9.51 -5.75
N SER A 67 7.87 -9.74 -4.67
CA SER A 67 7.74 -10.96 -3.86
C SER A 67 6.41 -11.08 -3.10
N ARG A 68 5.58 -10.03 -3.08
CA ARG A 68 4.29 -9.96 -2.37
C ARG A 68 3.09 -10.22 -3.26
N PHE A 69 3.31 -10.56 -4.52
CA PHE A 69 2.26 -10.74 -5.51
C PHE A 69 2.30 -12.11 -6.17
N VAL A 70 1.13 -12.68 -6.45
CA VAL A 70 0.93 -13.89 -7.26
C VAL A 70 -0.20 -13.64 -8.24
N LEU A 71 0.08 -13.88 -9.50
CA LEU A 71 -0.89 -13.81 -10.56
C LEU A 71 -1.27 -15.22 -11.04
N HIS A 72 -2.56 -15.44 -11.20
CA HIS A 72 -3.13 -16.49 -12.03
C HIS A 72 -3.79 -15.84 -13.24
N ASP A 73 -3.42 -16.26 -14.43
CA ASP A 73 -4.03 -15.79 -15.68
C ASP A 73 -4.88 -16.89 -16.27
N SER A 74 -6.09 -16.56 -16.66
CA SER A 74 -6.98 -17.49 -17.36
C SER A 74 -7.09 -17.12 -18.83
N GLN A 75 -7.34 -18.13 -19.65
CA GLN A 75 -7.86 -17.88 -20.99
C GLN A 75 -9.21 -17.17 -20.86
N GLY A 76 -9.45 -16.18 -21.73
CA GLY A 76 -10.73 -15.49 -21.78
C GLY A 76 -11.85 -16.42 -22.22
N PHE A 77 -13.09 -15.97 -21.99
CA PHE A 77 -14.26 -16.68 -22.46
C PHE A 77 -14.49 -16.36 -23.94
N GLU A 78 -13.96 -17.21 -24.82
CA GLU A 78 -14.14 -17.05 -26.25
C GLU A 78 -15.57 -17.49 -26.67
N PRO A 79 -16.15 -16.89 -27.74
CA PRO A 79 -17.49 -17.23 -28.18
C PRO A 79 -17.64 -18.71 -28.48
N GLY A 80 -18.58 -19.38 -27.79
CA GLY A 80 -18.87 -20.79 -27.96
C GLY A 80 -18.03 -21.76 -27.11
N GLU A 81 -17.13 -21.29 -26.28
CA GLU A 81 -16.35 -22.12 -25.36
C GLU A 81 -16.93 -22.11 -23.93
N THR A 82 -17.56 -23.22 -23.52
CA THR A 82 -18.02 -23.38 -22.14
C THR A 82 -16.98 -24.01 -21.22
N GLY A 83 -15.92 -24.60 -21.78
CA GLY A 83 -14.85 -25.27 -21.02
C GLY A 83 -14.08 -24.31 -20.13
N ASN A 84 -13.75 -23.12 -20.60
CA ASN A 84 -13.00 -22.14 -19.87
C ASN A 84 -13.76 -21.59 -18.65
N LEU A 85 -15.07 -21.39 -18.75
CA LEU A 85 -15.91 -20.94 -17.63
C LEU A 85 -15.90 -21.95 -16.48
N ASN A 86 -16.03 -23.24 -16.79
CA ASN A 86 -15.98 -24.29 -15.76
C ASN A 86 -14.59 -24.36 -15.13
N THR A 87 -13.51 -24.24 -15.91
CA THR A 87 -12.13 -24.22 -15.41
C THR A 87 -11.90 -23.07 -14.43
N VAL A 88 -12.37 -21.86 -14.75
CA VAL A 88 -12.26 -20.69 -13.87
C VAL A 88 -13.09 -20.86 -12.60
N LYS A 89 -14.32 -21.33 -12.73
CA LYS A 89 -15.21 -21.62 -11.60
C LYS A 89 -14.59 -22.65 -10.65
N ASP A 90 -14.15 -23.79 -11.18
CA ASP A 90 -13.56 -24.87 -10.38
C ASP A 90 -12.26 -24.41 -9.70
N PHE A 91 -11.46 -23.62 -10.38
CA PHE A 91 -10.27 -23.01 -9.79
C PHE A 91 -10.62 -22.13 -8.59
N ILE A 92 -11.59 -21.22 -8.72
CA ILE A 92 -12.02 -20.34 -7.61
C ILE A 92 -12.59 -21.16 -6.46
N LEU A 93 -13.46 -22.13 -6.74
CA LEU A 93 -14.08 -22.98 -5.71
C LEU A 93 -13.04 -23.83 -4.97
N SER A 94 -12.03 -24.35 -5.67
CA SER A 94 -10.94 -25.12 -5.06
C SER A 94 -9.98 -24.28 -4.20
N ARG A 95 -10.02 -22.95 -4.33
CA ARG A 95 -9.17 -21.99 -3.62
C ARG A 95 -9.98 -20.96 -2.81
N GLY A 96 -11.16 -21.35 -2.34
CA GLY A 96 -12.01 -20.56 -1.44
C GLY A 96 -11.70 -20.82 0.03
N ASP A 97 -12.68 -20.55 0.89
CA ASP A 97 -12.58 -20.52 2.36
C ASP A 97 -12.09 -21.84 3.01
N THR A 98 -12.04 -22.94 2.26
CA THR A 98 -11.65 -24.27 2.77
C THR A 98 -10.15 -24.52 2.77
N VAL A 99 -9.36 -23.65 2.15
CA VAL A 99 -7.89 -23.76 2.11
C VAL A 99 -7.23 -22.66 2.96
N ASP A 100 -5.94 -22.87 3.27
CA ASP A 100 -5.16 -21.85 3.99
C ASP A 100 -5.19 -20.51 3.25
N LEU A 101 -5.24 -19.41 3.99
CA LEU A 101 -5.31 -18.05 3.46
C LEU A 101 -4.24 -17.76 2.38
N LYS A 102 -3.03 -18.29 2.55
CA LYS A 102 -1.92 -18.17 1.58
C LYS A 102 -2.21 -18.79 0.21
N ASP A 103 -3.15 -19.74 0.15
CA ASP A 103 -3.51 -20.52 -1.05
C ASP A 103 -4.83 -20.08 -1.67
N GLN A 104 -5.61 -19.22 -1.00
CA GLN A 104 -6.87 -18.67 -1.49
C GLN A 104 -6.65 -17.71 -2.66
N VAL A 105 -7.69 -17.54 -3.49
CA VAL A 105 -7.81 -16.42 -4.44
C VAL A 105 -8.42 -15.24 -3.68
N HIS A 106 -7.69 -14.14 -3.60
CA HIS A 106 -8.09 -12.98 -2.78
C HIS A 106 -8.96 -11.98 -3.55
N ALA A 107 -8.77 -11.91 -4.87
CA ALA A 107 -9.59 -11.08 -5.75
C ALA A 107 -9.56 -11.63 -7.19
N VAL A 108 -10.63 -11.35 -7.93
CA VAL A 108 -10.75 -11.62 -9.36
C VAL A 108 -10.94 -10.31 -10.09
N TRP A 109 -10.13 -10.06 -11.12
CA TRP A 109 -10.32 -8.95 -12.03
C TRP A 109 -10.81 -9.48 -13.37
N LEU A 110 -12.06 -9.18 -13.71
CA LEU A 110 -12.65 -9.46 -15.02
C LEU A 110 -12.39 -8.27 -15.94
N CYS A 111 -11.43 -8.45 -16.84
CA CYS A 111 -11.00 -7.41 -17.78
C CYS A 111 -11.86 -7.43 -19.05
N ALA A 112 -12.65 -6.38 -19.23
CA ALA A 112 -13.41 -6.11 -20.44
C ALA A 112 -12.85 -4.86 -21.13
N GLU A 113 -12.59 -4.93 -22.44
CA GLU A 113 -12.20 -3.76 -23.20
C GLU A 113 -13.42 -2.87 -23.43
N ILE A 114 -13.27 -1.56 -23.26
CA ILE A 114 -14.31 -0.60 -23.63
C ILE A 114 -14.54 -0.73 -25.13
N PRO A 115 -15.78 -1.02 -25.55
CA PRO A 115 -16.04 -1.29 -26.96
C PRO A 115 -15.91 -0.04 -27.79
N PHE A 116 -15.32 -0.21 -28.96
CA PHE A 116 -15.25 0.81 -29.99
C PHE A 116 -16.38 0.59 -31.01
N ALA A 117 -17.06 1.64 -31.43
CA ALA A 117 -18.03 1.62 -32.51
C ALA A 117 -19.14 0.56 -32.42
N GLY A 118 -19.80 0.43 -31.28
CA GLY A 118 -20.98 -0.45 -31.10
C GLY A 118 -20.63 -1.92 -30.89
N GLY A 119 -19.40 -2.25 -30.50
CA GLY A 119 -19.01 -3.60 -30.09
C GLY A 119 -19.72 -4.05 -28.81
N ARG A 120 -19.67 -5.38 -28.53
CA ARG A 120 -20.17 -5.93 -27.26
C ARG A 120 -19.14 -5.72 -26.16
N VAL A 121 -19.62 -5.31 -24.98
CA VAL A 121 -18.80 -5.16 -23.77
C VAL A 121 -18.42 -6.53 -23.21
N PHE A 122 -19.40 -7.41 -23.06
CA PHE A 122 -19.26 -8.75 -22.48
C PHE A 122 -19.58 -9.83 -23.49
N GLU A 123 -18.83 -10.91 -23.43
CA GLU A 123 -19.20 -12.16 -24.08
C GLU A 123 -20.21 -12.93 -23.20
N ILE A 124 -20.85 -13.95 -23.78
CA ILE A 124 -21.81 -14.81 -23.07
C ILE A 124 -21.15 -15.43 -21.83
N GLY A 125 -19.88 -15.86 -21.95
CA GLY A 125 -19.13 -16.43 -20.84
C GLY A 125 -18.84 -15.43 -19.71
N ASP A 126 -18.58 -14.16 -20.02
CA ASP A 126 -18.42 -13.10 -19.01
C ASP A 126 -19.73 -12.90 -18.23
N GLU A 127 -20.87 -12.84 -18.96
CA GLU A 127 -22.17 -12.70 -18.34
C GLU A 127 -22.55 -13.88 -17.47
N GLU A 128 -22.27 -15.10 -17.92
CA GLU A 128 -22.51 -16.32 -17.13
C GLU A 128 -21.61 -16.36 -15.89
N PHE A 129 -20.34 -15.95 -16.03
CA PHE A 129 -19.40 -15.86 -14.91
C PHE A 129 -19.91 -14.91 -13.82
N LEU A 130 -20.35 -13.71 -14.19
CA LEU A 130 -20.87 -12.73 -13.25
C LEU A 130 -22.15 -13.19 -12.52
N LYS A 131 -22.94 -14.04 -13.15
CA LYS A 131 -24.16 -14.63 -12.55
C LYS A 131 -23.90 -15.79 -11.59
N LEU A 132 -22.65 -16.29 -11.48
CA LEU A 132 -22.32 -17.43 -10.62
C LEU A 132 -22.47 -17.15 -9.11
N GLY A 133 -22.49 -15.88 -8.69
CA GLY A 133 -22.61 -15.51 -7.27
C GLY A 133 -21.46 -16.04 -6.41
N LEU A 134 -20.23 -15.97 -6.91
CA LEU A 134 -19.04 -16.43 -6.21
C LEU A 134 -18.75 -15.51 -5.02
N LYS A 135 -18.25 -16.07 -3.92
CA LYS A 135 -17.94 -15.30 -2.70
C LYS A 135 -16.66 -14.45 -2.82
N VAL A 136 -15.74 -14.82 -3.72
CA VAL A 136 -14.49 -14.06 -3.92
C VAL A 136 -14.80 -12.65 -4.42
N PRO A 137 -14.09 -11.62 -3.96
CA PRO A 137 -14.22 -10.26 -4.49
C PRO A 137 -13.98 -10.22 -6.00
N ILE A 138 -14.97 -9.75 -6.76
CA ILE A 138 -14.88 -9.60 -8.21
C ILE A 138 -14.97 -8.12 -8.54
N VAL A 139 -14.01 -7.62 -9.34
CA VAL A 139 -14.04 -6.28 -9.93
C VAL A 139 -14.06 -6.40 -11.44
N VAL A 140 -15.06 -5.80 -12.07
CA VAL A 140 -15.07 -5.62 -13.53
C VAL A 140 -14.18 -4.44 -13.88
N VAL A 141 -13.15 -4.71 -14.68
CA VAL A 141 -12.14 -3.73 -15.05
C VAL A 141 -12.32 -3.36 -16.51
N PHE A 142 -12.91 -2.21 -16.78
CA PHE A 142 -13.03 -1.67 -18.12
C PHE A 142 -11.70 -1.07 -18.57
N THR A 143 -11.01 -1.78 -19.46
CA THR A 143 -9.65 -1.45 -19.89
C THR A 143 -9.64 -0.57 -21.13
N LYS A 144 -8.47 0.06 -21.39
CA LYS A 144 -8.22 0.92 -22.55
C LYS A 144 -9.16 2.14 -22.62
N PHE A 145 -9.48 2.70 -21.47
CA PHE A 145 -10.31 3.89 -21.37
C PHE A 145 -9.77 5.05 -22.22
N ASP A 146 -8.46 5.17 -22.35
CA ASP A 146 -7.79 6.16 -23.20
C ASP A 146 -8.12 6.03 -24.69
N ASN A 147 -8.61 4.89 -25.17
CA ASN A 147 -9.07 4.74 -26.55
C ASN A 147 -10.40 5.46 -26.78
N LEU A 148 -11.31 5.47 -25.80
CA LEU A 148 -12.55 6.23 -25.88
C LEU A 148 -12.23 7.72 -25.99
N VAL A 149 -11.40 8.22 -25.09
CA VAL A 149 -10.92 9.60 -25.06
C VAL A 149 -10.24 10.01 -26.38
N ALA A 150 -9.36 9.15 -26.91
CA ALA A 150 -8.63 9.44 -28.14
C ALA A 150 -9.56 9.52 -29.38
N HIS A 151 -10.68 8.80 -29.37
CA HIS A 151 -11.64 8.83 -30.47
C HIS A 151 -12.38 10.19 -30.51
N GLU A 152 -12.85 10.67 -29.38
CA GLU A 152 -13.52 11.97 -29.28
C GLU A 152 -12.58 13.14 -29.60
N MET A 153 -11.29 13.05 -29.16
CA MET A 153 -10.27 14.05 -29.53
C MET A 153 -9.98 14.11 -31.03
N LEU A 154 -10.09 13.00 -31.76
CA LEU A 154 -9.91 12.99 -33.21
C LEU A 154 -11.07 13.67 -33.93
N GLU A 155 -12.26 13.70 -33.33
CA GLU A 155 -13.42 14.43 -33.84
C GLU A 155 -13.39 15.93 -33.50
N MET A 156 -12.71 16.30 -32.37
CA MET A 156 -12.67 17.67 -31.85
C MET A 156 -11.24 18.20 -31.73
N MET A 157 -10.55 18.57 -32.61
CA MET A 157 -9.15 19.09 -32.70
C MET A 157 -8.56 19.92 -31.51
N ASP A 158 -9.12 19.89 -30.30
CA ASP A 158 -8.74 20.70 -29.14
C ASP A 158 -8.46 19.88 -27.86
N GLU A 159 -7.77 20.48 -26.86
CA GLU A 159 -7.56 19.87 -25.53
C GLU A 159 -8.90 19.70 -24.80
N LEU A 160 -9.09 18.52 -24.16
CA LEU A 160 -10.30 18.20 -23.41
C LEU A 160 -10.54 19.17 -22.25
N THR A 161 -11.73 19.69 -22.15
CA THR A 161 -12.22 20.45 -21.00
C THR A 161 -12.82 19.52 -19.94
N ASP A 162 -13.04 20.03 -18.72
CA ASP A 162 -13.70 19.27 -17.64
C ASP A 162 -15.09 18.78 -18.07
N GLU A 163 -15.84 19.58 -18.86
CA GLU A 163 -17.15 19.22 -19.41
C GLU A 163 -17.07 18.02 -20.38
N GLN A 164 -15.97 17.89 -21.11
CA GLN A 164 -15.74 16.78 -22.03
C GLN A 164 -15.37 15.48 -21.29
N LEU A 165 -14.66 15.58 -20.18
CA LEU A 165 -14.40 14.43 -19.31
C LEU A 165 -15.69 13.89 -18.66
N GLU A 166 -16.65 14.77 -18.33
CA GLU A 166 -17.98 14.37 -17.86
C GLU A 166 -18.79 13.65 -18.97
N MET A 167 -18.68 14.08 -20.23
CA MET A 167 -19.32 13.39 -21.37
C MET A 167 -18.75 11.99 -21.60
N GLU A 168 -17.43 11.79 -21.46
CA GLU A 168 -16.81 10.47 -21.57
C GLU A 168 -17.30 9.51 -20.47
N ASP A 169 -17.56 10.04 -19.27
CA ASP A 169 -18.12 9.25 -18.18
C ASP A 169 -19.58 8.86 -18.47
N GLU A 170 -20.38 9.74 -19.07
CA GLU A 170 -21.75 9.44 -19.50
C GLU A 170 -21.80 8.40 -20.63
N GLU A 171 -20.87 8.46 -21.60
CA GLU A 171 -20.78 7.48 -22.67
C GLU A 171 -20.36 6.11 -22.12
N MET A 172 -19.37 6.06 -21.26
CA MET A 172 -18.97 4.82 -20.58
C MET A 172 -20.12 4.24 -19.73
N GLU A 173 -20.86 5.10 -19.01
CA GLU A 173 -22.05 4.70 -18.25
C GLU A 173 -23.09 4.06 -19.16
N THR A 174 -23.36 4.68 -20.29
CA THR A 174 -24.35 4.19 -21.26
C THR A 174 -23.92 2.88 -21.91
N LEU A 175 -22.67 2.77 -22.36
CA LEU A 175 -22.19 1.61 -23.10
C LEU A 175 -21.87 0.42 -22.20
N CYS A 176 -21.18 0.64 -21.09
CA CYS A 176 -20.59 -0.41 -20.28
C CYS A 176 -21.40 -0.69 -19.01
N VAL A 177 -21.65 0.34 -18.22
CA VAL A 177 -22.22 0.18 -16.88
C VAL A 177 -23.70 -0.19 -16.93
N SER A 178 -24.47 0.36 -17.86
CA SER A 178 -25.87 0.00 -18.07
C SER A 178 -26.02 -1.50 -18.44
N THR A 179 -25.05 -2.04 -19.16
CA THR A 179 -25.02 -3.48 -19.50
C THR A 179 -24.66 -4.32 -18.25
N LEU A 180 -23.70 -3.85 -17.45
CA LEU A 180 -23.34 -4.49 -16.21
C LEU A 180 -24.48 -4.52 -15.18
N HIS A 181 -25.18 -3.40 -15.01
CA HIS A 181 -26.34 -3.29 -14.12
C HIS A 181 -27.49 -4.21 -14.47
N ARG A 182 -27.65 -4.59 -15.76
CA ARG A 182 -28.62 -5.61 -16.17
C ARG A 182 -28.24 -7.03 -15.74
N LEU A 183 -26.93 -7.26 -15.47
CA LEU A 183 -26.43 -8.57 -15.01
C LEU A 183 -26.48 -8.71 -13.48
N GLY A 184 -26.31 -7.61 -12.73
CA GLY A 184 -26.42 -7.58 -11.27
C GLY A 184 -26.15 -6.17 -10.73
N HIS A 185 -26.90 -5.75 -9.71
CA HIS A 185 -26.85 -4.34 -9.22
C HIS A 185 -25.63 -4.05 -8.33
N ASP A 186 -24.99 -5.07 -7.75
CA ASP A 186 -23.92 -4.88 -6.74
C ASP A 186 -22.53 -5.30 -7.24
N ILE A 187 -22.33 -5.37 -8.57
CA ILE A 187 -21.04 -5.75 -9.13
C ILE A 187 -20.12 -4.53 -9.14
N ALA A 188 -19.00 -4.62 -8.42
CA ALA A 188 -18.01 -3.54 -8.39
C ALA A 188 -17.29 -3.43 -9.75
N TYR A 189 -17.08 -2.20 -10.20
CA TYR A 189 -16.40 -1.92 -11.46
C TYR A 189 -15.55 -0.67 -11.40
N THR A 190 -14.64 -0.53 -12.36
CA THR A 190 -13.88 0.70 -12.60
C THR A 190 -13.35 0.74 -14.03
N LYS A 191 -13.12 1.95 -14.54
CA LYS A 191 -12.38 2.18 -15.80
C LYS A 191 -10.88 2.27 -15.50
N VAL A 192 -10.02 1.80 -16.41
CA VAL A 192 -8.58 1.89 -16.26
C VAL A 192 -7.87 2.21 -17.57
N SER A 193 -6.79 2.99 -17.45
CA SER A 193 -5.81 3.15 -18.50
C SER A 193 -4.39 3.11 -17.91
N VAL A 194 -3.46 2.52 -18.65
CA VAL A 194 -2.03 2.53 -18.31
C VAL A 194 -1.30 3.76 -18.84
N ASN A 195 -2.00 4.62 -19.59
CA ASN A 195 -1.48 5.89 -20.05
C ASN A 195 -1.14 6.80 -18.85
N ALA A 196 -0.03 7.52 -18.93
CA ALA A 196 0.46 8.37 -17.84
C ALA A 196 -0.59 9.40 -17.38
N LYS A 197 -1.36 9.97 -18.30
CA LYS A 197 -2.42 10.96 -18.03
C LYS A 197 -3.55 10.40 -17.15
N TYR A 198 -3.86 9.10 -17.25
CA TYR A 198 -5.00 8.47 -16.57
C TYR A 198 -4.56 7.49 -15.45
N ARG A 199 -3.36 7.66 -14.94
CA ARG A 199 -2.77 6.73 -13.94
C ARG A 199 -3.55 6.61 -12.65
N GLN A 200 -4.30 7.66 -12.29
CA GLN A 200 -5.18 7.65 -11.13
C GLN A 200 -6.23 6.53 -11.21
N THR A 201 -6.63 6.13 -12.42
CA THR A 201 -7.57 5.02 -12.60
C THR A 201 -7.03 3.68 -12.06
N LEU A 202 -5.71 3.47 -12.10
CA LEU A 202 -5.08 2.29 -11.48
C LEU A 202 -5.14 2.36 -9.96
N ALA A 203 -4.98 3.55 -9.37
CA ALA A 203 -5.14 3.73 -7.93
C ALA A 203 -6.59 3.48 -7.50
N ASN A 204 -7.58 3.94 -8.27
CA ASN A 204 -9.00 3.68 -8.01
C ASN A 204 -9.31 2.16 -8.05
N LEU A 205 -8.73 1.42 -8.99
CA LEU A 205 -8.88 -0.05 -9.04
C LEU A 205 -8.35 -0.71 -7.76
N ILE A 206 -7.20 -0.24 -7.26
CA ILE A 206 -6.64 -0.74 -6.00
C ILE A 206 -7.55 -0.43 -4.84
N ASP A 207 -8.06 0.80 -4.74
CA ASP A 207 -8.92 1.23 -3.63
C ASP A 207 -10.25 0.42 -3.60
N ILE A 208 -10.87 0.19 -4.76
CA ILE A 208 -12.06 -0.66 -4.88
C ILE A 208 -11.75 -2.10 -4.46
N THR A 209 -10.65 -2.67 -4.97
CA THR A 209 -10.24 -4.03 -4.62
C THR A 209 -9.99 -4.16 -3.12
N GLN A 210 -9.31 -3.21 -2.50
CA GLN A 210 -9.04 -3.21 -1.06
C GLN A 210 -10.31 -3.09 -0.22
N ASN A 211 -11.26 -2.26 -0.62
CA ASN A 211 -12.54 -2.10 0.07
C ASN A 211 -13.32 -3.42 0.05
N LEU A 212 -13.37 -4.11 -1.09
CA LEU A 212 -14.03 -5.40 -1.20
C LEU A 212 -13.35 -6.48 -0.36
N VAL A 213 -12.02 -6.55 -0.41
CA VAL A 213 -11.25 -7.51 0.39
C VAL A 213 -11.40 -7.23 1.88
N SER A 214 -11.42 -5.95 2.29
CA SER A 214 -11.61 -5.56 3.71
C SER A 214 -12.98 -5.90 4.26
N SER A 215 -14.00 -5.94 3.41
CA SER A 215 -15.39 -6.22 3.83
C SER A 215 -15.64 -7.70 4.12
N GLN A 216 -14.75 -8.60 3.72
CA GLN A 216 -14.90 -10.04 3.86
C GLN A 216 -14.39 -10.62 5.19
N ASP A 217 -14.24 -9.82 6.24
CA ASP A 217 -13.92 -10.23 7.61
C ASP A 217 -12.65 -11.11 7.82
N GLU A 218 -11.85 -11.31 6.80
CA GLU A 218 -10.64 -12.15 6.83
C GLU A 218 -9.36 -11.35 7.13
N GLY A 219 -9.48 -10.43 8.04
CA GLY A 219 -8.48 -9.80 8.92
C GLY A 219 -7.38 -8.99 8.24
N ASP A 220 -6.42 -9.61 7.55
CA ASP A 220 -5.15 -8.94 7.22
C ASP A 220 -4.79 -8.97 5.72
N ILE A 221 -5.63 -9.56 4.85
CA ILE A 221 -5.37 -9.70 3.40
C ILE A 221 -5.23 -8.34 2.73
N TRP A 222 -6.06 -7.36 3.11
CA TRP A 222 -6.01 -6.01 2.55
C TRP A 222 -4.66 -5.32 2.78
N ILE A 223 -3.95 -5.67 3.89
CA ILE A 223 -2.60 -5.18 4.16
C ILE A 223 -1.61 -5.77 3.15
N VAL A 224 -1.71 -7.09 2.92
CA VAL A 224 -0.87 -7.77 1.93
C VAL A 224 -1.16 -7.23 0.52
N SER A 225 -2.42 -6.91 0.21
CA SER A 225 -2.81 -6.21 -1.01
C SER A 225 -2.13 -4.84 -1.12
N ALA A 226 -2.18 -4.04 -0.05
CA ALA A 226 -1.52 -2.74 -0.01
C ALA A 226 0.01 -2.86 -0.18
N MET A 227 0.63 -3.87 0.43
CA MET A 227 2.07 -4.14 0.25
C MET A 227 2.39 -4.57 -1.19
N ALA A 228 1.54 -5.37 -1.82
CA ALA A 228 1.77 -5.91 -3.15
C ALA A 228 1.62 -4.88 -4.26
N GLN A 229 0.62 -4.00 -4.18
CA GLN A 229 0.31 -3.02 -5.23
C GLN A 229 1.36 -1.90 -5.32
N ARG A 230 1.51 -1.28 -6.50
CA ARG A 230 2.45 -0.21 -6.81
C ARG A 230 1.81 0.88 -7.68
N ALA A 231 0.52 1.15 -7.46
CA ALA A 231 -0.25 2.14 -8.19
C ALA A 231 -0.79 3.26 -7.28
N SER A 232 -1.05 2.98 -5.99
CA SER A 232 -1.64 3.92 -5.04
C SER A 232 -0.70 4.16 -3.85
N ALA A 233 -0.13 5.37 -3.76
CA ALA A 233 0.61 5.83 -2.59
C ALA A 233 -0.32 5.95 -1.36
N GLN A 234 -1.58 6.38 -1.57
CA GLN A 234 -2.57 6.49 -0.49
C GLN A 234 -2.85 5.14 0.18
N ALA A 235 -2.99 4.08 -0.62
CA ALA A 235 -3.17 2.73 -0.08
C ALA A 235 -1.96 2.26 0.74
N LYS A 236 -0.74 2.61 0.32
CA LYS A 236 0.51 2.38 1.09
C LYS A 236 0.48 3.10 2.43
N ILE A 237 0.16 4.39 2.42
CA ILE A 237 0.07 5.22 3.62
C ILE A 237 -1.01 4.69 4.56
N ASN A 238 -2.21 4.40 4.05
CA ASN A 238 -3.32 3.89 4.85
C ASN A 238 -2.98 2.56 5.54
N SER A 239 -2.36 1.64 4.83
CA SER A 239 -1.94 0.36 5.41
C SER A 239 -0.83 0.55 6.44
N SER A 240 0.13 1.41 6.15
CA SER A 240 1.23 1.73 7.05
C SER A 240 0.72 2.36 8.34
N ILE A 241 -0.19 3.35 8.25
CA ILE A 241 -0.78 4.04 9.39
C ILE A 241 -1.67 3.10 10.20
N LYS A 242 -2.56 2.32 9.55
CA LYS A 242 -3.53 1.48 10.26
C LYS A 242 -2.89 0.29 10.97
N VAL A 243 -1.82 -0.26 10.44
CA VAL A 243 -1.34 -1.57 10.88
C VAL A 243 0.16 -1.61 11.16
N GLY A 244 0.98 -1.03 10.27
CA GLY A 244 2.43 -1.21 10.33
C GLY A 244 3.08 -0.53 11.54
N TYR A 245 2.76 0.73 11.79
CA TYR A 245 3.44 1.49 12.84
C TYR A 245 2.89 1.19 14.23
N TRP A 246 1.58 1.07 14.34
CA TRP A 246 0.87 1.02 15.60
C TRP A 246 0.76 -0.37 16.16
N GLN A 247 0.57 -1.38 15.31
CA GLN A 247 0.58 -2.77 15.78
C GLN A 247 1.99 -3.22 16.18
N GLY A 248 3.02 -2.81 15.42
CA GLY A 248 4.41 -3.05 15.83
C GLY A 248 4.71 -2.42 17.18
N LEU A 249 4.30 -1.19 17.39
CA LEU A 249 4.45 -0.48 18.64
C LEU A 249 3.52 -1.01 19.75
N ALA A 250 2.29 -1.38 19.44
CA ALA A 250 1.31 -1.86 20.41
C ALA A 250 1.52 -3.32 20.83
N SER A 251 1.94 -4.20 19.92
CA SER A 251 2.31 -5.58 20.28
C SER A 251 3.56 -5.64 21.14
N SER A 252 4.33 -4.57 21.14
CA SER A 252 5.45 -4.36 22.06
C SER A 252 5.01 -3.83 23.43
N ALA A 253 3.89 -4.27 23.97
CA ALA A 253 3.60 -4.12 25.41
C ALA A 253 4.79 -4.59 26.30
N HIS A 254 5.85 -5.03 25.67
CA HIS A 254 7.15 -5.46 26.19
C HIS A 254 8.28 -4.46 25.89
N PHE A 255 8.00 -3.18 25.60
CA PHE A 255 9.07 -2.15 25.43
C PHE A 255 9.87 -1.89 26.72
N ALA A 256 9.44 -2.39 27.84
CA ALA A 256 10.23 -2.40 29.04
C ALA A 256 11.56 -3.15 28.78
N GLY A 257 12.64 -2.40 28.55
CA GLY A 257 13.99 -2.93 28.34
C GLY A 257 14.55 -2.81 26.92
N TYR A 258 13.81 -2.29 25.93
CA TYR A 258 14.36 -1.96 24.61
C TYR A 258 14.89 -0.53 24.54
N THR A 259 15.97 -0.33 23.78
CA THR A 259 16.50 1.00 23.54
C THR A 259 15.68 1.73 22.46
N LEU A 260 15.71 3.07 22.47
CA LEU A 260 15.09 3.87 21.40
C LEU A 260 15.60 3.45 20.01
N GLU A 261 16.87 3.17 19.89
CA GLU A 261 17.49 2.73 18.64
C GLU A 261 16.86 1.43 18.11
N ILE A 262 16.61 0.44 18.97
CA ILE A 262 15.95 -0.81 18.58
C ILE A 262 14.51 -0.50 18.10
N CYS A 263 13.80 0.40 18.78
CA CYS A 263 12.45 0.81 18.39
C CYS A 263 12.46 1.49 17.01
N LEU A 264 13.34 2.46 16.80
CA LEU A 264 13.48 3.17 15.53
C LEU A 264 13.88 2.24 14.39
N ASN A 265 14.81 1.31 14.62
CA ASN A 265 15.20 0.32 13.63
C ASN A 265 14.05 -0.60 13.25
N THR A 266 13.25 -1.04 14.22
CA THR A 266 12.06 -1.88 13.94
C THR A 266 11.02 -1.10 13.15
N ILE A 267 10.70 0.12 13.54
CA ILE A 267 9.75 1.00 12.83
C ILE A 267 10.23 1.23 11.39
N HIS A 268 11.52 1.50 11.20
CA HIS A 268 12.12 1.68 9.89
C HIS A 268 11.89 0.47 8.99
N SER A 269 12.26 -0.73 9.47
CA SER A 269 12.11 -1.96 8.69
C SER A 269 10.63 -2.29 8.39
N GLU A 270 9.72 -2.04 9.32
CA GLU A 270 8.27 -2.22 9.11
C GLU A 270 7.74 -1.30 8.02
N ILE A 271 8.10 -0.01 8.05
CA ILE A 271 7.70 0.97 7.04
C ILE A 271 8.25 0.57 5.67
N VAL A 272 9.56 0.33 5.56
CA VAL A 272 10.21 -0.06 4.31
C VAL A 272 9.59 -1.35 3.74
N SER A 273 9.36 -2.36 4.58
CA SER A 273 8.70 -3.62 4.18
C SER A 273 7.26 -3.37 3.68
N GLY A 274 6.52 -2.46 4.32
CA GLY A 274 5.16 -2.09 3.92
C GLY A 274 5.10 -1.45 2.52
N TRP A 275 6.07 -0.58 2.20
CA TRP A 275 6.15 0.05 0.90
C TRP A 275 6.60 -0.93 -0.20
N ASN A 276 7.39 -1.94 0.13
CA ASN A 276 7.77 -3.04 -0.75
C ASN A 276 8.25 -2.58 -2.13
N PHE A 277 9.22 -1.65 -2.20
CA PHE A 277 9.81 -1.20 -3.45
C PHE A 277 10.53 -2.33 -4.20
N CYS A 278 10.73 -2.17 -5.51
CA CYS A 278 11.69 -2.97 -6.26
C CYS A 278 13.10 -2.44 -5.96
N ASP A 279 13.69 -2.96 -4.91
CA ASP A 279 14.98 -2.56 -4.35
C ASP A 279 15.95 -3.76 -4.32
N PRO A 280 16.46 -4.22 -5.49
CA PRO A 280 17.31 -5.40 -5.56
C PRO A 280 18.65 -5.23 -4.83
N ASP A 281 19.12 -3.99 -4.70
CA ASP A 281 20.38 -3.65 -4.02
C ASP A 281 20.18 -3.41 -2.51
N ASN A 282 18.94 -3.53 -2.04
CA ASN A 282 18.56 -3.31 -0.64
C ASN A 282 19.03 -1.95 -0.09
N LEU A 283 18.79 -0.88 -0.85
CA LEU A 283 19.26 0.48 -0.54
C LEU A 283 18.60 1.04 0.71
N LEU A 284 17.31 0.71 0.92
CA LEU A 284 16.50 1.32 1.97
C LEU A 284 16.67 0.67 3.34
N ASP A 285 17.03 -0.63 3.41
CA ASP A 285 17.11 -1.36 4.68
C ASP A 285 18.31 -2.32 4.75
N ASN A 286 19.45 -1.93 4.20
CA ASN A 286 20.67 -2.74 4.20
C ASN A 286 21.35 -2.73 5.59
N PRO A 287 21.43 -3.86 6.30
CA PRO A 287 22.09 -3.89 7.60
C PRO A 287 23.61 -3.73 7.52
N SER A 288 24.23 -4.07 6.37
CA SER A 288 25.68 -3.97 6.16
C SER A 288 26.09 -2.56 5.71
N ASP A 289 25.21 -1.84 5.01
CA ASP A 289 25.39 -0.44 4.61
C ASP A 289 24.13 0.37 4.92
N PRO A 290 23.91 0.75 6.17
CA PRO A 290 22.70 1.44 6.59
C PRO A 290 22.67 2.93 6.24
N LYS A 291 23.14 3.34 5.04
CA LYS A 291 23.28 4.72 4.64
C LYS A 291 21.94 5.46 4.67
N PHE A 292 20.91 4.94 4.03
CA PHE A 292 19.57 5.54 4.02
C PHE A 292 19.00 5.65 5.44
N ARG A 293 19.05 4.55 6.21
CA ARG A 293 18.56 4.53 7.59
C ARG A 293 19.25 5.57 8.46
N LYS A 294 20.57 5.74 8.33
CA LYS A 294 21.34 6.74 9.08
C LYS A 294 20.89 8.16 8.74
N GLN A 295 20.59 8.45 7.48
CA GLN A 295 20.10 9.77 7.06
C GLN A 295 18.72 10.07 7.67
N ILE A 296 17.77 9.12 7.61
CA ILE A 296 16.45 9.28 8.24
C ILE A 296 16.58 9.43 9.77
N MET A 297 17.47 8.68 10.40
CA MET A 297 17.70 8.84 11.84
C MET A 297 18.31 10.21 12.18
N ALA A 298 19.19 10.74 11.34
CA ALA A 298 19.73 12.07 11.50
C ALA A 298 18.62 13.14 11.42
N PHE A 299 17.69 13.03 10.47
CA PHE A 299 16.51 13.91 10.41
C PHE A 299 15.72 13.90 11.72
N ALA A 300 15.38 12.70 12.21
CA ALA A 300 14.65 12.56 13.46
C ALA A 300 15.38 13.17 14.69
N GLN A 301 16.69 13.26 14.66
CA GLN A 301 17.48 13.93 15.71
C GLN A 301 17.39 15.45 15.61
N GLU A 302 17.28 16.01 14.41
CA GLU A 302 17.15 17.46 14.19
C GLU A 302 15.82 18.03 14.71
N VAL A 303 14.80 17.17 14.99
CA VAL A 303 13.55 17.59 15.63
C VAL A 303 13.76 18.02 17.07
N THR A 304 14.79 17.49 17.75
CA THR A 304 15.13 17.88 19.12
C THR A 304 15.82 19.24 19.12
N PRO A 305 15.46 20.20 20.02
CA PRO A 305 16.13 21.47 20.06
C PRO A 305 17.62 21.28 20.40
N GLU A 306 18.49 22.06 19.79
CA GLU A 306 19.90 22.17 20.21
C GLU A 306 19.92 22.57 21.69
N VAL A 307 20.23 21.64 22.56
CA VAL A 307 20.48 21.95 23.95
C VAL A 307 21.91 22.52 24.04
N SER A 308 21.99 23.78 24.47
CA SER A 308 23.26 24.48 24.71
C SER A 308 24.28 23.55 25.36
N GLU A 309 25.54 23.76 25.08
CA GLU A 309 26.81 23.04 25.41
C GLU A 309 26.92 22.13 26.66
N ALA A 310 25.90 22.11 27.51
CA ALA A 310 25.78 21.17 28.65
C ALA A 310 25.32 19.75 28.26
N SER A 311 24.95 19.53 27.02
CA SER A 311 24.25 18.30 26.56
C SER A 311 24.98 17.51 25.50
N SER A 312 26.31 17.42 25.56
CA SER A 312 27.06 16.35 24.85
C SER A 312 26.64 14.92 25.27
N ARG A 313 25.53 14.81 26.04
CA ARG A 313 24.93 13.57 26.54
C ARG A 313 23.72 13.09 25.71
N PHE A 314 23.24 13.88 24.74
CA PHE A 314 22.12 13.54 23.85
C PHE A 314 22.56 12.94 22.52
N SER A 315 23.57 12.09 22.55
CA SER A 315 23.72 11.08 21.51
C SER A 315 22.61 10.03 21.69
N LEU A 316 22.22 9.29 20.63
CA LEU A 316 21.34 8.11 20.73
C LEU A 316 21.64 7.26 21.98
N GLY A 317 22.91 7.18 22.40
CA GLY A 317 23.34 6.52 23.63
C GLY A 317 22.81 7.14 24.92
N GLY A 318 22.64 8.47 25.01
CA GLY A 318 22.12 9.15 26.20
C GLY A 318 20.59 9.00 26.33
N ILE A 319 19.86 9.04 25.22
CA ILE A 319 18.40 8.81 25.19
C ILE A 319 18.09 7.35 25.52
N ASN A 320 18.90 6.41 25.04
CA ASN A 320 18.78 5.00 25.37
C ASN A 320 18.89 4.70 26.89
N SER A 321 19.69 5.50 27.61
CA SER A 321 19.80 5.37 29.07
C SER A 321 18.54 5.84 29.82
N ALA A 322 17.77 6.76 29.26
CA ALA A 322 16.53 7.24 29.87
C ALA A 322 15.36 6.24 29.70
N ILE A 323 15.37 5.44 28.63
CA ILE A 323 14.37 4.37 28.40
C ILE A 323 14.68 3.12 29.23
N GLY A 324 15.94 2.93 29.62
CA GLY A 324 16.42 1.78 30.40
C GLY A 324 16.00 1.78 31.87
N VAL A 325 15.21 2.73 32.34
CA VAL A 325 14.68 2.69 33.71
C VAL A 325 13.53 1.69 33.76
N THR A 326 13.86 0.56 34.36
CA THR A 326 12.97 -0.56 34.65
C THR A 326 11.76 -0.15 35.46
N THR A 327 10.62 0.01 34.79
CA THR A 327 9.34 -0.18 35.46
C THR A 327 8.78 -1.53 35.02
N ALA A 328 9.01 -2.54 35.84
CA ALA A 328 8.34 -3.82 35.74
C ALA A 328 6.82 -3.58 35.85
N ILE A 329 6.13 -3.47 34.73
CA ILE A 329 4.68 -3.59 34.71
C ILE A 329 4.39 -5.08 34.53
N ALA A 330 4.41 -5.80 35.66
CA ALA A 330 3.82 -7.12 35.75
C ALA A 330 2.28 -6.93 35.72
N GLY A 331 1.62 -7.52 34.77
CA GLY A 331 0.20 -7.70 34.87
C GLY A 331 -0.56 -7.63 33.54
N ALA A 332 -1.10 -8.78 33.19
CA ALA A 332 -2.18 -9.04 32.26
C ALA A 332 -1.83 -9.03 30.76
N VAL A 333 -1.46 -10.19 30.27
CA VAL A 333 -1.63 -10.61 28.89
C VAL A 333 -3.14 -10.77 28.65
N ALA A 334 -3.79 -9.76 28.10
CA ALA A 334 -5.13 -9.92 27.54
C ALA A 334 -4.99 -10.36 26.09
N PRO A 335 -5.79 -11.33 25.60
CA PRO A 335 -5.79 -11.69 24.21
C PRO A 335 -6.24 -10.47 23.38
N VAL A 336 -5.47 -10.15 22.35
CA VAL A 336 -5.72 -9.01 21.46
C VAL A 336 -6.94 -9.33 20.61
N THR A 337 -8.12 -8.97 21.08
CA THR A 337 -9.33 -8.89 20.28
C THR A 337 -9.75 -7.44 20.21
N ALA A 338 -9.72 -6.89 19.03
CA ALA A 338 -10.25 -5.60 18.59
C ALA A 338 -9.23 -4.46 18.39
N VAL A 339 -9.28 -3.89 17.21
CA VAL A 339 -8.53 -2.71 16.74
C VAL A 339 -8.67 -1.49 17.68
N ALA A 340 -9.77 -1.39 18.43
CA ALA A 340 -9.97 -0.34 19.43
C ALA A 340 -9.06 -0.46 20.67
N GLY A 341 -8.53 -1.65 20.98
CA GLY A 341 -7.62 -1.84 22.12
C GLY A 341 -6.17 -1.46 21.82
N LEU A 342 -5.78 -1.45 20.55
CA LEU A 342 -4.39 -1.20 20.13
C LEU A 342 -4.01 0.27 20.26
N SER A 343 -4.92 1.18 19.92
CA SER A 343 -4.72 2.62 20.15
C SER A 343 -4.53 2.92 21.64
N ALA A 344 -5.27 2.29 22.53
CA ALA A 344 -5.15 2.52 23.97
C ALA A 344 -3.78 2.06 24.54
N ILE A 345 -3.23 0.96 24.04
CA ILE A 345 -1.91 0.47 24.46
C ILE A 345 -0.80 1.40 23.96
N PHE A 346 -0.88 1.81 22.69
CA PHE A 346 0.06 2.75 22.08
C PHE A 346 0.03 4.12 22.77
N ILE A 347 -1.14 4.64 23.05
CA ILE A 347 -1.35 5.87 23.78
C ILE A 347 -0.74 5.80 25.19
N ARG A 348 -0.98 4.70 25.90
CA ARG A 348 -0.39 4.49 27.22
C ARG A 348 1.15 4.46 27.13
N TRP A 349 1.69 3.80 26.13
CA TRP A 349 3.13 3.75 25.91
C TRP A 349 3.73 5.12 25.56
N ILE A 350 3.16 5.87 24.62
CA ILE A 350 3.57 7.24 24.31
C ILE A 350 3.48 8.13 25.55
N THR A 351 2.42 7.98 26.33
CA THR A 351 2.21 8.74 27.58
C THR A 351 3.31 8.46 28.60
N GLU A 352 3.69 7.21 28.77
CA GLU A 352 4.77 6.85 29.71
C GLU A 352 6.14 7.38 29.21
N ILE A 353 6.40 7.33 27.89
CA ILE A 353 7.60 7.93 27.31
C ILE A 353 7.60 9.45 27.45
N TYR A 354 6.47 10.10 27.13
CA TYR A 354 6.33 11.56 27.25
C TYR A 354 6.57 12.06 28.67
N LYS A 355 6.09 11.34 29.67
CA LYS A 355 6.36 11.65 31.09
C LYS A 355 7.83 11.67 31.42
N GLN A 356 8.62 10.85 30.72
CA GLN A 356 10.05 10.70 31.00
C GLN A 356 10.91 11.68 30.18
N THR A 357 10.60 11.89 28.88
CA THR A 357 11.37 12.79 28.00
C THR A 357 10.59 13.22 26.75
N PRO A 358 10.19 14.49 26.62
CA PRO A 358 9.58 15.05 25.43
C PRO A 358 10.41 14.83 24.15
N ASP A 359 11.74 14.77 24.28
CA ASP A 359 12.66 14.58 23.16
C ASP A 359 12.53 13.21 22.51
N VAL A 360 12.25 12.16 23.30
CA VAL A 360 11.99 10.82 22.75
C VAL A 360 10.72 10.82 21.90
N LEU A 361 9.66 11.52 22.34
CA LEU A 361 8.43 11.65 21.56
C LEU A 361 8.66 12.43 20.27
N ARG A 362 9.41 13.55 20.33
CA ARG A 362 9.79 14.31 19.13
C ARG A 362 10.55 13.45 18.13
N CYS A 363 11.55 12.71 18.60
CA CYS A 363 12.36 11.83 17.77
C CYS A 363 11.52 10.71 17.11
N LEU A 364 10.62 10.05 17.85
CA LEU A 364 9.72 9.03 17.31
C LEU A 364 8.74 9.59 16.28
N MET A 365 8.10 10.72 16.58
CA MET A 365 7.18 11.37 15.65
C MET A 365 7.93 11.81 14.39
N GLY A 366 9.11 12.45 14.55
CA GLY A 366 9.95 12.84 13.43
C GLY A 366 10.31 11.66 12.55
N HIS A 367 10.83 10.58 13.13
CA HIS A 367 11.24 9.40 12.38
C HIS A 367 10.11 8.78 11.55
N ILE A 368 8.90 8.66 12.14
CA ILE A 368 7.76 8.09 11.43
C ILE A 368 7.29 9.00 10.30
N VAL A 369 7.17 10.32 10.58
CA VAL A 369 6.68 11.28 9.59
C VAL A 369 7.70 11.46 8.47
N ASP A 370 8.97 11.70 8.80
CA ASP A 370 10.03 11.90 7.82
C ASP A 370 10.19 10.70 6.90
N LEU A 371 10.29 9.49 7.47
CA LEU A 371 10.42 8.27 6.69
C LEU A 371 9.21 8.07 5.78
N THR A 372 7.98 8.25 6.29
CA THR A 372 6.77 8.05 5.48
C THR A 372 6.68 9.06 4.33
N LEU A 373 7.02 10.33 4.56
CA LEU A 373 6.99 11.37 3.53
C LEU A 373 8.10 11.17 2.48
N VAL A 374 9.27 10.72 2.88
CA VAL A 374 10.34 10.33 1.95
C VAL A 374 9.90 9.13 1.10
N MET A 375 9.29 8.11 1.71
CA MET A 375 8.77 6.95 0.97
C MET A 375 7.65 7.34 0.00
N ASP A 376 6.75 8.25 0.38
CA ASP A 376 5.70 8.81 -0.50
C ASP A 376 6.32 9.51 -1.72
N SER A 377 7.35 10.33 -1.49
CA SER A 377 8.06 11.02 -2.58
C SER A 377 8.80 10.07 -3.49
N LEU A 378 9.54 9.11 -2.93
CA LEU A 378 10.20 8.05 -3.73
C LEU A 378 9.20 7.31 -4.61
N PHE A 379 8.03 6.97 -4.06
CA PHE A 379 6.99 6.29 -4.80
C PHE A 379 6.51 7.13 -5.99
N LEU A 380 6.22 8.40 -5.78
CA LEU A 380 5.77 9.30 -6.84
C LEU A 380 6.87 9.57 -7.87
N ASN A 381 8.13 9.68 -7.46
CA ASN A 381 9.27 9.90 -8.37
C ASN A 381 9.50 8.72 -9.31
N ILE A 382 9.29 7.47 -8.86
CA ILE A 382 9.45 6.29 -9.71
C ILE A 382 8.18 5.91 -10.49
N LEU A 383 7.01 6.40 -10.06
CA LEU A 383 5.72 6.05 -10.67
C LEU A 383 5.65 6.34 -12.18
N PRO A 384 6.24 7.43 -12.74
CA PRO A 384 6.28 7.68 -14.18
C PRO A 384 7.11 6.71 -14.99
N LEU A 385 8.04 5.98 -14.36
CA LEU A 385 8.93 5.07 -15.06
C LEU A 385 8.18 3.84 -15.60
N LYS A 386 8.74 3.22 -16.63
CA LYS A 386 8.23 1.92 -17.12
C LYS A 386 8.57 0.80 -16.13
N PRO A 387 7.65 -0.15 -15.91
CA PRO A 387 7.96 -1.35 -15.12
C PRO A 387 9.09 -2.20 -15.76
N PRO A 388 9.93 -2.87 -14.95
CA PRO A 388 9.99 -2.77 -13.48
C PRO A 388 10.68 -1.49 -13.02
N ARG A 389 10.02 -0.76 -12.10
CA ARG A 389 10.51 0.51 -11.55
C ARG A 389 11.48 0.21 -10.42
N ARG A 390 12.76 0.07 -10.72
CA ARG A 390 13.80 -0.22 -9.74
C ARG A 390 14.29 1.06 -9.07
N LEU A 391 14.53 0.99 -7.77
CA LEU A 391 15.20 2.06 -7.06
C LEU A 391 16.67 2.15 -7.47
N THR A 392 17.16 3.38 -7.55
CA THR A 392 18.58 3.69 -7.69
C THR A 392 19.00 4.60 -6.56
N TRP A 393 20.30 4.57 -6.21
CA TRP A 393 20.80 5.45 -5.17
C TRP A 393 20.63 6.93 -5.54
N GLU A 394 20.75 7.29 -6.80
CA GLU A 394 20.52 8.64 -7.32
C GLU A 394 19.10 9.12 -6.96
N THR A 395 18.08 8.34 -7.31
CA THR A 395 16.68 8.66 -6.97
C THR A 395 16.45 8.79 -5.46
N VAL A 396 17.09 7.95 -4.67
CA VAL A 396 16.99 7.98 -3.21
C VAL A 396 17.64 9.27 -2.65
N ASP A 397 18.85 9.59 -3.09
CA ASP A 397 19.62 10.74 -2.61
C ASP A 397 18.93 12.05 -2.97
N ASP A 398 18.50 12.21 -4.23
CA ASP A 398 17.75 13.38 -4.72
C ASP A 398 16.46 13.60 -3.91
N THR A 399 15.73 12.52 -3.61
CA THR A 399 14.49 12.59 -2.83
C THR A 399 14.76 13.01 -1.37
N LEU A 400 15.83 12.51 -0.77
CA LEU A 400 16.23 12.90 0.59
C LEU A 400 16.61 14.37 0.67
N GLU A 401 17.39 14.86 -0.28
CA GLU A 401 17.81 16.27 -0.33
C GLU A 401 16.62 17.20 -0.60
N GLU A 402 15.71 16.84 -1.52
CA GLU A 402 14.48 17.59 -1.76
C GLU A 402 13.64 17.69 -0.49
N TYR A 403 13.37 16.56 0.17
CA TYR A 403 12.58 16.52 1.41
C TYR A 403 13.20 17.39 2.50
N LYS A 404 14.51 17.27 2.69
CA LYS A 404 15.28 18.03 3.69
C LYS A 404 15.14 19.54 3.52
N ILE A 405 15.17 20.02 2.28
CA ILE A 405 15.10 21.45 1.97
C ILE A 405 13.67 21.98 2.00
N THR A 406 12.70 21.20 1.49
CA THR A 406 11.36 21.72 1.19
C THR A 406 10.37 21.53 2.33
N ARG A 407 10.28 20.34 2.93
CA ARG A 407 9.20 19.97 3.85
C ARG A 407 9.65 19.73 5.28
N MET A 408 10.81 19.11 5.47
CA MET A 408 11.31 18.73 6.77
C MET A 408 11.34 19.90 7.78
N PRO A 409 11.80 21.12 7.45
CA PRO A 409 11.87 22.22 8.43
C PRO A 409 10.52 22.57 9.04
N GLU A 410 9.47 22.57 8.22
CA GLU A 410 8.12 22.92 8.65
C GLU A 410 7.47 21.76 9.41
N VAL A 411 7.64 20.51 8.95
CA VAL A 411 7.20 19.30 9.67
C VAL A 411 7.81 19.28 11.06
N HIS A 412 9.12 19.49 11.18
CA HIS A 412 9.83 19.51 12.45
C HIS A 412 9.36 20.65 13.36
N ARG A 413 9.10 21.84 12.80
CA ARG A 413 8.53 22.96 13.56
C ARG A 413 7.19 22.57 14.17
N GLN A 414 6.30 21.97 13.40
CA GLN A 414 4.98 21.55 13.88
C GLN A 414 5.04 20.44 14.92
N ILE A 415 5.97 19.50 14.81
CA ILE A 415 6.19 18.46 15.83
C ILE A 415 6.67 19.12 17.13
N ARG A 416 7.64 20.04 17.07
CA ARG A 416 8.13 20.77 18.25
C ARG A 416 7.02 21.56 18.93
N GLU A 417 6.24 22.31 18.15
CA GLU A 417 5.12 23.09 18.67
C GLU A 417 4.06 22.20 19.34
N TYR A 418 3.69 21.09 18.70
CA TYR A 418 2.74 20.14 19.25
C TYR A 418 3.22 19.57 20.58
N VAL A 419 4.45 19.11 20.67
CA VAL A 419 5.01 18.52 21.89
C VAL A 419 5.20 19.57 22.99
N ASN A 420 5.52 20.82 22.64
CA ASN A 420 5.72 21.92 23.59
C ASN A 420 4.39 22.49 24.13
N ALA A 421 3.37 22.61 23.27
CA ALA A 421 2.06 23.18 23.62
C ALA A 421 1.18 22.22 24.40
N SER A 422 1.45 20.92 24.29
CA SER A 422 0.64 19.91 24.95
C SER A 422 0.89 19.93 26.45
N SER A 423 -0.02 20.53 27.22
CA SER A 423 -0.05 20.25 28.65
C SER A 423 -0.25 18.73 28.83
N PHE A 424 0.44 18.15 29.80
CA PHE A 424 0.39 16.73 30.13
C PHE A 424 -1.05 16.13 30.13
N ALA A 425 -2.05 16.91 30.56
CA ALA A 425 -3.46 16.53 30.57
C ALA A 425 -4.10 16.47 29.17
N GLN A 426 -3.62 17.23 28.20
CA GLN A 426 -4.15 17.27 26.81
C GLN A 426 -3.49 16.21 25.91
N THR A 427 -2.24 15.87 26.16
CA THR A 427 -1.57 14.74 25.48
C THR A 427 -2.13 13.41 25.98
N LEU A 428 -2.63 13.38 27.24
CA LEU A 428 -3.34 12.26 27.86
C LEU A 428 -4.74 12.00 27.29
N ALA A 429 -5.38 12.97 26.64
CA ALA A 429 -6.56 12.72 25.83
C ALA A 429 -6.14 11.94 24.56
N ALA A 430 -5.65 10.86 24.86
CA ALA A 430 -5.40 9.53 24.30
C ALA A 430 -5.22 9.39 22.80
N ASP A 431 -5.87 10.16 22.00
CA ASP A 431 -6.00 10.05 20.52
C ASP A 431 -5.15 11.08 19.75
N ASN A 432 -4.25 11.84 20.39
CA ASN A 432 -3.76 13.06 19.77
C ASN A 432 -2.40 12.92 19.04
N ALA A 433 -1.48 12.06 19.50
CA ALA A 433 -0.16 11.96 18.85
C ALA A 433 -0.22 11.18 17.55
N ASP A 434 -0.99 10.11 17.50
CA ASP A 434 -1.24 9.34 16.27
C ASP A 434 -2.04 10.17 15.25
N LYS A 435 -3.11 10.86 15.69
CA LYS A 435 -3.85 11.80 14.84
C LYS A 435 -2.97 12.92 14.32
N LYS A 436 -2.05 13.46 15.14
CA LYS A 436 -1.10 14.48 14.71
C LYS A 436 -0.11 13.94 13.68
N ILE A 437 0.42 12.73 13.86
CA ILE A 437 1.29 12.08 12.88
C ILE A 437 0.54 11.89 11.56
N VAL A 438 -0.67 11.32 11.61
CA VAL A 438 -1.53 11.13 10.43
C VAL A 438 -1.81 12.46 9.75
N ALA A 439 -2.17 13.50 10.52
CA ALA A 439 -2.45 14.82 9.98
C ALA A 439 -1.22 15.43 9.30
N LEU A 440 -0.03 15.30 9.89
CA LEU A 440 1.22 15.77 9.29
C LEU A 440 1.54 15.03 8.00
N ILE A 441 1.42 13.70 7.98
CA ILE A 441 1.64 12.91 6.77
C ILE A 441 0.67 13.36 5.68
N GLN A 442 -0.63 13.49 5.97
CA GLN A 442 -1.63 13.92 4.97
C GLN A 442 -1.41 15.36 4.50
N GLN A 443 -0.98 16.25 5.37
CA GLN A 443 -0.76 17.67 5.06
C GLN A 443 0.47 17.88 4.17
N TYR A 444 1.56 17.10 4.42
CA TYR A 444 2.86 17.32 3.78
C TYR A 444 3.25 16.25 2.75
N ARG A 445 2.36 15.32 2.46
CA ARG A 445 2.60 14.37 1.36
C ARG A 445 2.78 15.10 0.02
N SER A 446 3.53 14.49 -0.86
CA SER A 446 3.72 14.99 -2.21
C SER A 446 2.38 15.02 -2.96
N LYS A 447 2.13 16.10 -3.66
CA LYS A 447 1.00 16.13 -4.60
C LYS A 447 1.37 15.30 -5.81
N ASP A 448 0.51 14.38 -6.19
CA ASP A 448 0.68 13.68 -7.45
C ASP A 448 0.59 14.73 -8.57
N PRO A 449 1.67 14.96 -9.35
CA PRO A 449 1.64 15.94 -10.44
C PRO A 449 0.66 15.58 -11.55
N HIS A 450 0.11 14.37 -11.53
CA HIS A 450 -0.84 13.84 -12.50
C HIS A 450 -2.23 13.58 -11.90
N ALA A 451 -2.47 13.98 -10.65
CA ALA A 451 -3.81 13.99 -10.05
C ALA A 451 -4.52 15.28 -10.49
N VAL A 452 -5.15 15.22 -11.64
CA VAL A 452 -6.12 16.20 -12.13
C VAL A 452 -7.47 15.52 -12.22
#